data_fb00ad2359e4361ef5dbbbe5aea53e00
#
_entry.id   fb00ad2359e4361ef5dbbbe5aea53e00
#
_cell.length_a   1.000
_cell.length_b   1.000
_cell.length_c   1.000
_cell.angle_alpha   90.00
_cell.angle_beta   90.00
_cell.angle_gamma   90.00
#
_symmetry.space_group_name_H-M   'P 1'
#
loop_
_entity.id
_entity.type
_entity.pdbx_description
1 polymer ?
#
loop_
_entity_poly.entity_id
_entity_poly.type
_entity_poly.pdbx_seq_one_letter_code
_entity_poly.pdbx_strand_id
1 'polypeptide(L)'
;MRNNRTRRFTYLAVLSAMAMMINMLETSLLPPFFGFFRLGLANIIALVTIRVMSANAMIVVNGMRVILGSLLSGRFLGSTFWIGAAGVVLSSLVLIVMEKWKSSLLFTSILCAIAHSVGQILVVMFFYMQPGILAVLPYFILVSVGT
;
A
#
# COMPACT_ATOMS: atom_id res chain seq x y z
N MET A 1 -29.08 16.00 6.15
CA MET A 1 -27.63 16.16 6.33
C MET A 1 -26.94 14.99 7.05
N ARG A 2 -27.55 14.34 8.04
CA ARG A 2 -27.02 13.18 8.78
C ARG A 2 -26.77 11.94 7.90
N ASN A 3 -27.59 11.72 6.90
CA ASN A 3 -27.50 10.55 6.00
C ASN A 3 -26.20 10.51 5.15
N ASN A 4 -25.70 11.65 4.72
CA ASN A 4 -24.46 11.70 3.92
C ASN A 4 -23.18 11.41 4.73
N ARG A 5 -23.15 11.78 6.01
CA ARG A 5 -22.01 11.49 6.90
C ARG A 5 -21.94 10.01 7.25
N THR A 6 -23.08 9.41 7.60
CA THR A 6 -23.18 7.98 7.90
C THR A 6 -22.79 7.13 6.69
N ARG A 7 -23.32 7.46 5.50
CA ARG A 7 -22.99 6.78 4.26
C ARG A 7 -21.49 6.85 3.94
N ARG A 8 -20.87 8.03 4.09
CA ARG A 8 -19.42 8.21 3.89
C ARG A 8 -18.60 7.38 4.88
N PHE A 9 -19.02 7.34 6.13
CA PHE A 9 -18.37 6.52 7.16
C PHE A 9 -18.45 5.03 6.83
N THR A 10 -19.62 4.55 6.40
CA THR A 10 -19.79 3.14 5.98
C THR A 10 -18.89 2.78 4.81
N TYR A 11 -18.79 3.62 3.79
CA TYR A 11 -17.89 3.37 2.66
C TYR A 11 -16.43 3.31 3.11
N LEU A 12 -15.98 4.22 3.99
CA LEU A 12 -14.62 4.19 4.53
C LEU A 12 -14.37 2.90 5.31
N ALA A 13 -15.31 2.47 6.14
CA ALA A 13 -15.18 1.25 6.92
C ALA A 13 -15.07 0.00 6.02
N VAL A 14 -15.94 -0.11 5.02
CA VAL A 14 -15.91 -1.23 4.07
C VAL A 14 -14.62 -1.24 3.24
N LEU A 15 -14.21 -0.11 2.68
CA LEU A 15 -12.98 -0.02 1.89
C LEU A 15 -11.74 -0.32 2.74
N SER A 16 -11.70 0.15 3.99
CA SER A 16 -10.61 -0.15 4.92
C SER A 16 -10.55 -1.64 5.25
N ALA A 17 -11.72 -2.27 5.50
CA ALA A 17 -11.79 -3.71 5.76
C ALA A 17 -11.33 -4.53 4.55
N MET A 18 -11.77 -4.18 3.35
CA MET A 18 -11.34 -4.83 2.10
C MET A 18 -9.83 -4.67 1.89
N ALA A 19 -9.28 -3.47 2.06
CA ALA A 19 -7.86 -3.22 1.92
C ALA A 19 -7.03 -4.03 2.94
N MET A 20 -7.54 -4.16 4.16
CA MET A 20 -6.91 -4.94 5.22
C MET A 20 -6.96 -6.44 4.91
N MET A 21 -8.10 -6.97 4.47
CA MET A 21 -8.25 -8.38 4.08
C MET A 21 -7.30 -8.76 2.94
N ILE A 22 -7.23 -7.94 1.89
CA ILE A 22 -6.30 -8.16 0.77
C ILE A 22 -4.85 -8.15 1.28
N ASN A 23 -4.49 -7.19 2.15
CA ASN A 23 -3.15 -7.13 2.73
C ASN A 23 -2.82 -8.36 3.58
N MET A 24 -3.78 -8.91 4.32
CA MET A 24 -3.59 -10.15 5.09
C MET A 24 -3.47 -11.37 4.18
N LEU A 25 -4.29 -11.48 3.15
CA LEU A 25 -4.19 -12.54 2.15
C LEU A 25 -2.83 -12.49 1.44
N GLU A 26 -2.39 -11.32 1.02
CA GLU A 26 -1.09 -11.11 0.39
C GLU A 26 0.06 -11.61 1.28
N THR A 27 0.02 -11.28 2.58
CA THR A 27 1.05 -11.73 3.53
C THR A 27 0.98 -13.24 3.85
N SER A 28 -0.18 -13.86 3.70
CA SER A 28 -0.38 -15.29 3.97
C SER A 28 -0.03 -16.18 2.77
N LEU A 29 -0.24 -15.67 1.55
CA LEU A 29 0.01 -16.40 0.31
C LEU A 29 1.47 -16.36 -0.14
N LEU A 30 2.23 -15.33 0.28
CA LEU A 30 3.64 -15.20 -0.07
C LEU A 30 4.50 -16.11 0.80
N PRO A 31 5.46 -16.86 0.18
CA PRO A 31 6.40 -17.68 0.93
C PRO A 31 7.21 -16.84 1.92
N PRO A 32 7.68 -17.41 3.04
CA PRO A 32 8.42 -16.68 4.08
C PRO A 32 9.71 -16.00 3.58
N PHE A 33 10.25 -16.44 2.45
CA PHE A 33 11.38 -15.78 1.76
C PHE A 33 11.05 -14.37 1.27
N PHE A 34 9.80 -14.13 0.91
CA PHE A 34 9.30 -12.82 0.48
C PHE A 34 8.56 -12.07 1.59
N GLY A 35 8.55 -12.61 2.82
CA GLY A 35 7.74 -12.11 3.93
C GLY A 35 8.01 -10.67 4.39
N PHE A 36 9.08 -10.05 3.90
CA PHE A 36 9.37 -8.62 4.11
C PHE A 36 8.72 -7.73 3.04
N PHE A 37 8.40 -8.28 1.87
CA PHE A 37 7.92 -7.52 0.73
C PHE A 37 6.45 -7.82 0.48
N ARG A 38 5.71 -6.78 0.13
CA ARG A 38 4.29 -6.86 -0.20
C ARG A 38 4.11 -6.44 -1.65
N LEU A 39 3.38 -7.21 -2.42
CA LEU A 39 3.16 -6.96 -3.85
C LEU A 39 2.36 -5.68 -4.13
N GLY A 40 1.65 -5.19 -3.12
CA GLY A 40 0.89 -3.95 -3.25
C GLY A 40 -0.51 -4.12 -3.86
N LEU A 41 -1.06 -5.35 -3.91
CA LEU A 41 -2.44 -5.60 -4.38
C LEU A 41 -3.46 -4.70 -3.67
N ALA A 42 -3.24 -4.42 -2.39
CA ALA A 42 -4.09 -3.52 -1.63
C ALA A 42 -4.03 -2.05 -2.11
N ASN A 43 -3.08 -1.67 -2.99
CA ASN A 43 -3.05 -0.35 -3.62
C ASN A 43 -4.21 -0.17 -4.61
N ILE A 44 -4.79 -1.26 -5.13
CA ILE A 44 -6.01 -1.21 -5.96
C ILE A 44 -7.14 -0.55 -5.18
N ILE A 45 -7.32 -0.90 -3.91
CA ILE A 45 -8.36 -0.28 -3.07
C ILE A 45 -8.07 1.20 -2.83
N ALA A 46 -6.80 1.59 -2.67
CA ALA A 46 -6.42 3.00 -2.56
C ALA A 46 -6.76 3.78 -3.84
N LEU A 47 -6.49 3.20 -5.01
CA LEU A 47 -6.82 3.76 -6.31
C LEU A 47 -8.34 3.93 -6.50
N VAL A 48 -9.13 2.92 -6.13
CA VAL A 48 -10.59 3.01 -6.16
C VAL A 48 -11.08 4.08 -5.18
N THR A 49 -10.51 4.13 -3.98
CA THR A 49 -10.93 5.09 -2.94
C THR A 49 -10.70 6.53 -3.37
N ILE A 50 -9.56 6.86 -3.97
CA ILE A 50 -9.27 8.23 -4.41
C ILE A 50 -10.21 8.66 -5.53
N ARG A 51 -10.55 7.74 -6.45
CA ARG A 51 -11.47 8.00 -7.57
C ARG A 51 -12.92 8.15 -7.15
N VAL A 52 -13.38 7.33 -6.20
CA VAL A 52 -14.80 7.29 -5.78
C VAL A 52 -15.08 8.32 -4.68
N MET A 53 -14.13 8.62 -3.83
CA MET A 53 -14.34 9.47 -2.66
C MET A 53 -13.49 10.73 -2.68
N SER A 54 -12.23 10.63 -2.31
CA SER A 54 -11.27 11.75 -2.27
C SER A 54 -9.88 11.28 -1.83
N ALA A 55 -8.85 12.14 -2.03
CA ALA A 55 -7.50 11.90 -1.53
C ALA A 55 -7.45 11.73 0.01
N ASN A 56 -8.22 12.53 0.76
CA ASN A 56 -8.28 12.39 2.22
C ASN A 56 -8.87 11.04 2.65
N ALA A 57 -9.88 10.55 1.96
CA ALA A 57 -10.46 9.23 2.22
C ALA A 57 -9.44 8.11 1.96
N MET A 58 -8.67 8.22 0.87
CA MET A 58 -7.60 7.27 0.52
C MET A 58 -6.51 7.24 1.59
N ILE A 59 -6.07 8.39 2.10
CA ILE A 59 -5.08 8.48 3.18
C ILE A 59 -5.59 7.76 4.44
N VAL A 60 -6.87 7.97 4.80
CA VAL A 60 -7.47 7.28 5.95
C VAL A 60 -7.52 5.77 5.75
N VAL A 61 -7.97 5.29 4.58
CA VAL A 61 -8.03 3.86 4.26
C VAL A 61 -6.64 3.24 4.31
N ASN A 62 -5.63 3.88 3.72
CA ASN A 62 -4.25 3.41 3.74
C ASN A 62 -3.64 3.42 5.15
N GLY A 63 -3.92 4.44 5.95
CA GLY A 63 -3.49 4.50 7.35
C GLY A 63 -4.11 3.37 8.19
N MET A 64 -5.42 3.18 8.07
CA MET A 64 -6.14 2.10 8.76
C MET A 64 -5.61 0.73 8.34
N ARG A 65 -5.35 0.51 7.05
CA ARG A 65 -4.76 -0.74 6.53
C ARG A 65 -3.42 -1.06 7.18
N VAL A 66 -2.51 -0.08 7.26
CA VAL A 66 -1.17 -0.27 7.83
C VAL A 66 -1.24 -0.50 9.32
N ILE A 67 -1.98 0.33 10.04
CA ILE A 67 -2.07 0.27 11.51
C ILE A 67 -2.80 -1.00 11.95
N LEU A 68 -4.03 -1.20 11.50
CA LEU A 68 -4.83 -2.35 11.90
C LEU A 68 -4.25 -3.67 11.38
N GLY A 69 -3.74 -3.70 10.14
CA GLY A 69 -3.12 -4.88 9.58
C GLY A 69 -1.87 -5.31 10.36
N SER A 70 -1.06 -4.36 10.84
CA SER A 70 0.12 -4.65 11.66
C SER A 70 -0.25 -5.05 13.10
N LEU A 71 -1.28 -4.43 13.68
CA LEU A 71 -1.78 -4.81 14.99
C LEU A 71 -2.32 -6.24 15.00
N LEU A 72 -3.17 -6.59 14.04
CA LEU A 72 -3.75 -7.93 13.92
C LEU A 72 -2.70 -9.01 13.63
N SER A 73 -1.64 -8.65 12.90
CA SER A 73 -0.52 -9.56 12.63
C SER A 73 0.50 -9.65 13.76
N GLY A 74 0.31 -8.93 14.88
CA GLY A 74 1.25 -8.88 16.00
C GLY A 74 2.62 -8.27 15.64
N ARG A 75 2.70 -7.47 14.57
CA ARG A 75 3.95 -6.89 14.04
C ARG A 75 3.98 -5.37 14.14
N PHE A 76 3.14 -4.81 15.00
CA PHE A 76 3.06 -3.35 15.18
C PHE A 76 4.40 -2.80 15.68
N LEU A 77 4.89 -1.71 15.08
CA LEU A 77 6.19 -1.08 15.30
C LEU A 77 7.43 -1.95 15.01
N GLY A 78 7.25 -3.18 14.53
CA GLY A 78 8.37 -4.01 14.05
C GLY A 78 8.93 -3.53 12.70
N SER A 79 10.06 -4.12 12.27
CA SER A 79 10.69 -3.78 10.97
C SER A 79 9.72 -3.90 9.79
N THR A 80 8.90 -4.94 9.77
CA THR A 80 7.87 -5.17 8.74
C THR A 80 6.79 -4.09 8.71
N PHE A 81 6.47 -3.47 9.85
CA PHE A 81 5.57 -2.32 9.91
C PHE A 81 6.16 -1.12 9.15
N TRP A 82 7.41 -0.75 9.45
CA TRP A 82 8.08 0.38 8.83
C TRP A 82 8.30 0.18 7.33
N ILE A 83 8.67 -1.04 6.92
CA ILE A 83 8.82 -1.41 5.51
C ILE A 83 7.47 -1.22 4.78
N GLY A 84 6.39 -1.76 5.34
CA GLY A 84 5.05 -1.62 4.76
C GLY A 84 4.55 -0.16 4.75
N ALA A 85 4.78 0.59 5.83
CA ALA A 85 4.39 1.99 5.94
C ALA A 85 5.08 2.86 4.88
N ALA A 86 6.39 2.69 4.69
CA ALA A 86 7.14 3.45 3.68
C ALA A 86 6.64 3.17 2.26
N GLY A 87 6.39 1.91 1.92
CA GLY A 87 5.78 1.54 0.65
C GLY A 87 4.43 2.21 0.43
N VAL A 88 3.56 2.20 1.45
CA VAL A 88 2.24 2.84 1.39
C VAL A 88 2.35 4.36 1.29
N VAL A 89 3.24 4.99 2.02
CA VAL A 89 3.45 6.45 1.96
C VAL A 89 3.90 6.85 0.55
N LEU A 90 4.94 6.20 0.01
CA LEU A 90 5.45 6.53 -1.31
C LEU A 90 4.41 6.30 -2.42
N SER A 91 3.71 5.17 -2.40
CA SER A 91 2.65 4.88 -3.37
C SER A 91 1.47 5.85 -3.25
N SER A 92 1.11 6.28 -2.03
CA SER A 92 0.05 7.27 -1.81
C SER A 92 0.42 8.65 -2.35
N LEU A 93 1.67 9.07 -2.21
CA LEU A 93 2.16 10.33 -2.79
C LEU A 93 2.08 10.31 -4.32
N VAL A 94 2.56 9.23 -4.94
CA VAL A 94 2.45 9.05 -6.40
C VAL A 94 1.00 9.06 -6.85
N LEU A 95 0.12 8.38 -6.12
CA LEU A 95 -1.31 8.32 -6.42
C LEU A 95 -1.96 9.72 -6.42
N ILE A 96 -1.65 10.56 -5.43
CA ILE A 96 -2.15 11.93 -5.34
C ILE A 96 -1.66 12.78 -6.51
N VAL A 97 -0.40 12.64 -6.90
CA VAL A 97 0.19 13.37 -8.03
C VAL A 97 -0.46 12.94 -9.35
N MET A 98 -0.59 11.63 -9.57
CA MET A 98 -1.20 11.08 -10.79
C MET A 98 -2.69 11.43 -10.91
N GLU A 99 -3.41 11.51 -9.80
CA GLU A 99 -4.80 11.95 -9.79
C GLU A 99 -4.94 13.41 -10.24
N LYS A 100 -4.03 14.30 -9.81
CA LYS A 100 -3.99 15.70 -10.28
C LYS A 100 -3.72 15.80 -11.79
N TRP A 101 -2.92 14.90 -12.34
CA TRP A 101 -2.59 14.86 -13.76
C TRP A 101 -3.63 14.13 -14.61
N LYS A 102 -4.70 13.60 -13.97
CA LYS A 102 -5.77 12.85 -14.66
C LYS A 102 -5.23 11.71 -15.54
N SER A 103 -4.17 11.06 -15.09
CA SER A 103 -3.53 10.00 -15.85
C SER A 103 -4.39 8.73 -15.95
N SER A 104 -4.07 7.83 -16.89
CA SER A 104 -4.81 6.58 -17.07
C SER A 104 -4.68 5.68 -15.83
N LEU A 105 -5.70 4.86 -15.58
CA LEU A 105 -5.74 3.95 -14.43
C LEU A 105 -4.56 2.95 -14.46
N LEU A 106 -4.27 2.38 -15.62
CA LEU A 106 -3.18 1.42 -15.79
C LEU A 106 -1.81 2.05 -15.49
N PHE A 107 -1.55 3.23 -16.05
CA PHE A 107 -0.30 3.94 -15.82
C PHE A 107 -0.13 4.32 -14.34
N THR A 108 -1.19 4.81 -13.71
CA THR A 108 -1.20 5.13 -12.28
C THR A 108 -0.94 3.89 -11.43
N SER A 109 -1.57 2.75 -11.75
CA SER A 109 -1.39 1.49 -11.02
C SER A 109 0.07 1.02 -11.07
N ILE A 110 0.67 1.03 -12.27
CA ILE A 110 2.07 0.63 -12.47
C ILE A 110 3.02 1.53 -11.67
N LEU A 111 2.84 2.85 -11.75
CA LEU A 111 3.69 3.78 -11.00
C LEU A 111 3.52 3.63 -9.49
N CYS A 112 2.31 3.39 -9.00
CA CYS A 112 2.07 3.13 -7.58
C CYS A 112 2.72 1.82 -7.11
N ALA A 113 2.70 0.77 -7.93
CA ALA A 113 3.36 -0.49 -7.62
C ALA A 113 4.89 -0.32 -7.54
N ILE A 114 5.48 0.39 -8.50
CA ILE A 114 6.92 0.72 -8.51
C ILE A 114 7.27 1.55 -7.26
N ALA A 115 6.52 2.62 -6.98
CA ALA A 115 6.77 3.48 -5.83
C ALA A 115 6.65 2.72 -4.50
N HIS A 116 5.68 1.81 -4.41
CA HIS A 116 5.52 0.94 -3.25
C HIS A 116 6.76 0.07 -3.02
N SER A 117 7.24 -0.62 -4.05
CA SER A 117 8.44 -1.46 -3.99
C SER A 117 9.69 -0.66 -3.65
N VAL A 118 9.87 0.51 -4.27
CA VAL A 118 10.98 1.42 -3.96
C VAL A 118 10.95 1.85 -2.49
N GLY A 119 9.77 2.24 -1.97
CA GLY A 119 9.63 2.64 -0.57
C GLY A 119 10.00 1.53 0.41
N GLN A 120 9.61 0.29 0.11
CA GLN A 120 9.97 -0.87 0.92
C GLN A 120 11.49 -1.10 0.93
N ILE A 121 12.13 -1.10 -0.24
CA ILE A 121 13.56 -1.37 -0.37
C ILE A 121 14.40 -0.29 0.32
N LEU A 122 14.02 0.99 0.22
CA LEU A 122 14.71 2.07 0.91
C LEU A 122 14.75 1.86 2.43
N VAL A 123 13.63 1.44 3.02
CA VAL A 123 13.56 1.16 4.46
C VAL A 123 14.33 -0.11 4.81
N VAL A 124 14.25 -1.15 3.99
CA VAL A 124 15.05 -2.38 4.20
C VAL A 124 16.54 -2.08 4.17
N MET A 125 17.02 -1.27 3.21
CA MET A 125 18.42 -0.82 3.18
C MET A 125 18.83 -0.11 4.47
N PHE A 126 17.97 0.77 4.97
CA PHE A 126 18.24 1.53 6.19
C PHE A 126 18.31 0.62 7.41
N PHE A 127 17.38 -0.33 7.57
CA PHE A 127 17.34 -1.23 8.72
C PHE A 127 18.45 -2.27 8.72
N TYR A 128 18.81 -2.81 7.57
CA TYR A 128 19.77 -3.91 7.46
C TYR A 128 21.18 -3.47 7.06
N MET A 129 21.36 -2.17 6.79
CA MET A 129 22.67 -1.58 6.39
C MET A 129 23.35 -2.33 5.23
N GLN A 130 22.57 -2.96 4.35
CA GLN A 130 23.08 -3.74 3.22
C GLN A 130 22.68 -3.09 1.89
N PRO A 131 23.58 -2.30 1.26
CA PRO A 131 23.28 -1.68 -0.05
C PRO A 131 23.11 -2.69 -1.18
N GLY A 132 23.60 -3.91 -1.04
CA GLY A 132 23.42 -5.01 -2.00
C GLY A 132 21.96 -5.41 -2.25
N ILE A 133 21.03 -5.07 -1.35
CA ILE A 133 19.59 -5.30 -1.52
C ILE A 133 19.01 -4.51 -2.70
N LEU A 134 19.65 -3.42 -3.12
CA LEU A 134 19.29 -2.69 -4.35
C LEU A 134 19.35 -3.57 -5.61
N ALA A 135 20.19 -4.59 -5.64
CA ALA A 135 20.27 -5.51 -6.77
C ALA A 135 18.98 -6.35 -6.95
N VAL A 136 18.16 -6.47 -5.92
CA VAL A 136 16.89 -7.19 -5.95
C VAL A 136 15.73 -6.30 -6.42
N LEU A 137 15.92 -4.98 -6.47
CA LEU A 137 14.89 -4.00 -6.86
C LEU A 137 14.29 -4.27 -8.24
N PRO A 138 15.04 -4.55 -9.32
CA PRO A 138 14.47 -4.82 -10.63
C PRO A 138 13.51 -6.01 -10.62
N TYR A 139 13.86 -7.06 -9.87
CA TYR A 139 13.03 -8.25 -9.73
C TYR A 139 11.70 -7.93 -9.02
N PHE A 140 11.75 -7.13 -7.94
CA PHE A 140 10.55 -6.72 -7.22
C PHE A 140 9.64 -5.82 -8.06
N ILE A 141 10.21 -4.91 -8.85
CA ILE A 141 9.44 -4.08 -9.77
C ILE A 141 8.72 -4.96 -10.79
N LEU A 142 9.40 -5.93 -11.40
CA LEU A 142 8.79 -6.84 -12.37
C LEU A 142 7.61 -7.61 -11.76
N VAL A 143 7.79 -8.16 -10.56
CA VAL A 143 6.74 -8.92 -9.88
C VAL A 143 5.57 -8.02 -9.49
N SER A 144 5.82 -6.81 -8.97
CA SER A 144 4.76 -5.89 -8.53
C SER A 144 3.99 -5.23 -9.67
N VAL A 145 4.58 -5.12 -10.87
CA VAL A 145 3.89 -4.61 -12.07
C VAL A 145 3.06 -5.72 -12.73
N GLY A 146 3.47 -6.98 -12.58
CA GLY A 146 2.75 -8.14 -13.14
C GLY A 146 1.53 -8.60 -12.34
N THR A 147 1.29 -8.00 -11.16
CA THR A 147 0.14 -8.27 -10.29
C THR A 147 -0.82 -7.12 -10.24
#